data_2f0745dec6a855fa30a34d7382c538cd
#
_entry.id   2f0745dec6a855fa30a34d7382c538cd
#
_cell.length_a   1.000
_cell.length_b   1.000
_cell.length_c   1.000
_cell.angle_alpha   90.00
_cell.angle_beta   90.00
_cell.angle_gamma   90.00
#
_symmetry.space_group_name_H-M   'P 1'
#
loop_
_entity.id
_entity.type
_entity.pdbx_description
1 polymer ?
#
loop_
_entity_poly.entity_id
_entity_poly.type
_entity_poly.pdbx_seq_one_letter_code
_entity_poly.pdbx_strand_id
1 'polypeptide(L)'
;LSRKDKERIFEQKMSPLYISVHTTVPVLRQELLENPKARPILEEIAEMTEHHIVLHTQIVLCPGLNDGHYLTKSIQELADCYPGVESLAIVPVGLTRHRANLPEVKTVDAHYARELIALVYTWQERFKKTLGEPFVFAADEWYVIGDVVFPPLEAYGALQQLENGVGMLPLFLETFEKTDFSEPLCAEEPTRFILVTGTSFSSFLTDCLKKVRCDNIEFQVLTIINHFFGDSITVAGLVTGKDIINAVLENRTHRYSRSVTRGETKGLDVLLIPEVMLAETKKDFLDGTTPQEIEAALEMPVHIVPADAMGFIETLKILAESPRDRLLDHFVMDEHSLDEGSLMDNGLGMVTGPRALWRAER
;
A
#
# COMPACT_ATOMS: atom_id res chain seq x y z
N LEU A 1 -16.52 -17.77 -2.62
CA LEU A 1 -17.61 -17.32 -1.75
C LEU A 1 -18.56 -18.46 -1.44
N SER A 2 -19.01 -18.57 -0.18
CA SER A 2 -20.08 -19.50 0.18
C SER A 2 -21.44 -18.97 -0.32
N ARG A 3 -22.44 -19.88 -0.37
CA ARG A 3 -23.81 -19.47 -0.73
C ARG A 3 -24.35 -18.37 0.22
N LYS A 4 -24.07 -18.48 1.52
CA LYS A 4 -24.47 -17.48 2.51
C LYS A 4 -23.78 -16.12 2.30
N ASP A 5 -22.49 -16.12 1.90
CA ASP A 5 -21.80 -14.88 1.60
C ASP A 5 -22.43 -14.17 0.40
N LYS A 6 -22.78 -14.92 -0.65
CA LYS A 6 -23.47 -14.38 -1.82
C LYS A 6 -24.85 -13.82 -1.49
N GLU A 7 -25.68 -14.60 -0.75
CA GLU A 7 -26.99 -14.15 -0.29
C GLU A 7 -26.87 -12.81 0.47
N ARG A 8 -25.90 -12.70 1.39
CA ARG A 8 -25.64 -11.47 2.14
C ARG A 8 -25.21 -10.30 1.23
N ILE A 9 -24.28 -10.54 0.29
CA ILE A 9 -23.82 -9.53 -0.67
C ILE A 9 -25.01 -8.98 -1.48
N PHE A 10 -25.88 -9.86 -1.97
CA PHE A 10 -27.01 -9.47 -2.80
C PHE A 10 -28.10 -8.75 -2.00
N GLU A 11 -28.44 -9.26 -0.80
CA GLU A 11 -29.44 -8.66 0.07
C GLU A 11 -29.02 -7.26 0.56
N GLN A 12 -27.74 -7.10 0.92
CA GLN A 12 -27.20 -5.84 1.43
C GLN A 12 -26.70 -4.92 0.31
N LYS A 13 -26.77 -5.34 -0.96
CA LYS A 13 -26.26 -4.60 -2.12
C LYS A 13 -24.83 -4.11 -1.91
N MET A 14 -23.95 -5.00 -1.44
CA MET A 14 -22.55 -4.67 -1.17
C MET A 14 -21.80 -4.42 -2.48
N SER A 15 -21.68 -3.15 -2.88
CA SER A 15 -21.07 -2.71 -4.12
C SER A 15 -20.35 -1.38 -3.90
N PRO A 16 -19.17 -1.14 -4.51
CA PRO A 16 -18.43 -2.08 -5.33
C PRO A 16 -17.72 -3.18 -4.52
N LEU A 17 -17.33 -4.28 -5.18
CA LEU A 17 -16.48 -5.31 -4.60
C LEU A 17 -15.15 -5.41 -5.34
N TYR A 18 -14.09 -5.65 -4.58
CA TYR A 18 -12.75 -5.92 -5.10
C TYR A 18 -12.48 -7.42 -5.12
N ILE A 19 -12.15 -7.99 -6.28
CA ILE A 19 -11.96 -9.43 -6.44
C ILE A 19 -10.64 -9.79 -7.12
N SER A 20 -9.92 -10.75 -6.55
CA SER A 20 -8.72 -11.31 -7.16
C SER A 20 -9.09 -12.38 -8.19
N VAL A 21 -8.78 -12.11 -9.44
CA VAL A 21 -9.08 -12.99 -10.59
C VAL A 21 -7.90 -13.90 -10.91
N HIS A 22 -6.69 -13.34 -10.99
CA HIS A 22 -5.42 -13.92 -11.40
C HIS A 22 -5.39 -14.44 -12.84
N THR A 23 -6.43 -15.09 -13.34
CA THR A 23 -6.62 -15.47 -14.73
C THR A 23 -8.09 -15.89 -14.96
N THR A 24 -8.57 -15.70 -16.18
CA THR A 24 -9.91 -16.17 -16.58
C THR A 24 -9.91 -17.63 -17.07
N VAL A 25 -8.72 -18.23 -17.24
CA VAL A 25 -8.58 -19.63 -17.68
C VAL A 25 -8.83 -20.57 -16.49
N PRO A 26 -9.92 -21.37 -16.48
CA PRO A 26 -10.36 -22.09 -15.28
C PRO A 26 -9.31 -23.06 -14.71
N VAL A 27 -8.66 -23.85 -15.56
CA VAL A 27 -7.65 -24.84 -15.13
C VAL A 27 -6.45 -24.12 -14.50
N LEU A 28 -5.91 -23.10 -15.16
CA LEU A 28 -4.78 -22.31 -14.64
C LEU A 28 -5.16 -21.60 -13.33
N ARG A 29 -6.41 -21.10 -13.23
CA ARG A 29 -6.88 -20.47 -11.99
C ARG A 29 -6.95 -21.45 -10.84
N GLN A 30 -7.41 -22.69 -11.09
CA GLN A 30 -7.43 -23.74 -10.08
C GLN A 30 -6.03 -24.11 -9.59
N GLU A 31 -5.05 -24.14 -10.50
CA GLU A 31 -3.64 -24.37 -10.18
C GLU A 31 -3.07 -23.22 -9.34
N LEU A 32 -3.25 -21.96 -9.75
CA LEU A 32 -2.75 -20.78 -9.03
C LEU A 32 -3.37 -20.62 -7.63
N LEU A 33 -4.63 -21.03 -7.45
CA LEU A 33 -5.34 -20.97 -6.17
C LEU A 33 -5.15 -22.25 -5.34
N GLU A 34 -4.43 -23.26 -5.84
CA GLU A 34 -4.35 -24.61 -5.23
C GLU A 34 -5.73 -25.15 -4.84
N ASN A 35 -6.75 -24.77 -5.60
CA ASN A 35 -8.14 -25.14 -5.34
C ASN A 35 -8.81 -25.76 -6.58
N PRO A 36 -8.80 -27.09 -6.72
CA PRO A 36 -9.42 -27.75 -7.87
C PRO A 36 -10.95 -27.60 -7.94
N LYS A 37 -11.57 -27.06 -6.88
CA LYS A 37 -13.01 -26.77 -6.83
C LYS A 37 -13.33 -25.30 -7.12
N ALA A 38 -12.33 -24.47 -7.43
CA ALA A 38 -12.56 -23.08 -7.80
C ALA A 38 -13.44 -23.03 -9.05
N ARG A 39 -14.57 -22.32 -8.96
CA ARG A 39 -15.48 -22.12 -10.10
C ARG A 39 -14.83 -21.24 -11.16
N PRO A 40 -15.24 -21.36 -12.43
CA PRO A 40 -14.84 -20.41 -13.46
C PRO A 40 -15.17 -18.99 -13.02
N ILE A 41 -14.20 -18.09 -13.03
CA ILE A 41 -14.37 -16.74 -12.48
C ILE A 41 -15.36 -15.88 -13.27
N LEU A 42 -15.46 -16.10 -14.57
CA LEU A 42 -16.43 -15.38 -15.41
C LEU A 42 -17.88 -15.72 -15.05
N GLU A 43 -18.16 -16.95 -14.59
CA GLU A 43 -19.49 -17.32 -14.07
C GLU A 43 -19.79 -16.59 -12.75
N GLU A 44 -18.79 -16.46 -11.86
CA GLU A 44 -18.93 -15.72 -10.61
C GLU A 44 -19.16 -14.23 -10.88
N ILE A 45 -18.43 -13.64 -11.85
CA ILE A 45 -18.59 -12.26 -12.28
C ILE A 45 -20.00 -12.04 -12.87
N ALA A 46 -20.45 -12.91 -13.78
CA ALA A 46 -21.77 -12.82 -14.37
C ALA A 46 -22.88 -12.84 -13.29
N GLU A 47 -22.79 -13.75 -12.33
CA GLU A 47 -23.74 -13.83 -11.22
C GLU A 47 -23.78 -12.54 -10.37
N MET A 48 -22.59 -11.94 -10.08
CA MET A 48 -22.52 -10.68 -9.33
C MET A 48 -23.12 -9.51 -10.12
N THR A 49 -22.76 -9.39 -11.39
CA THR A 49 -23.21 -8.27 -12.24
C THR A 49 -24.70 -8.36 -12.58
N GLU A 50 -25.27 -9.57 -12.68
CA GLU A 50 -26.73 -9.79 -12.78
C GLU A 50 -27.49 -9.24 -11.56
N HIS A 51 -26.85 -9.26 -10.37
CA HIS A 51 -27.36 -8.66 -9.15
C HIS A 51 -26.97 -7.19 -8.97
N HIS A 52 -26.49 -6.54 -10.01
CA HIS A 52 -26.07 -5.12 -10.03
C HIS A 52 -24.93 -4.79 -9.05
N ILE A 53 -24.05 -5.75 -8.78
CA ILE A 53 -22.82 -5.53 -8.03
C ILE A 53 -21.73 -5.11 -9.01
N VAL A 54 -21.15 -3.94 -8.79
CA VAL A 54 -19.99 -3.43 -9.52
C VAL A 54 -18.73 -4.10 -8.98
N LEU A 55 -17.83 -4.45 -9.88
CA LEU A 55 -16.61 -5.17 -9.55
C LEU A 55 -15.35 -4.40 -10.00
N HIS A 56 -14.38 -4.31 -9.11
CA HIS A 56 -13.00 -3.96 -9.42
C HIS A 56 -12.16 -5.23 -9.32
N THR A 57 -11.41 -5.53 -10.37
CA THR A 57 -10.70 -6.80 -10.46
C THR A 57 -9.20 -6.63 -10.30
N GLN A 58 -8.52 -7.69 -9.85
CA GLN A 58 -7.08 -7.72 -9.67
C GLN A 58 -6.48 -8.98 -10.27
N ILE A 59 -5.33 -8.83 -10.93
CA ILE A 59 -4.45 -9.93 -11.34
C ILE A 59 -3.11 -9.76 -10.65
N VAL A 60 -2.74 -10.71 -9.78
CA VAL A 60 -1.35 -10.85 -9.35
C VAL A 60 -0.59 -11.55 -10.47
N LEU A 61 0.32 -10.81 -11.11
CA LEU A 61 1.05 -11.30 -12.27
C LEU A 61 2.28 -12.08 -11.86
N CYS A 62 2.29 -13.37 -12.22
CA CYS A 62 3.36 -14.33 -11.96
C CYS A 62 4.07 -14.64 -13.28
N PRO A 63 5.30 -14.11 -13.52
CA PRO A 63 6.03 -14.33 -14.76
C PRO A 63 6.20 -15.81 -15.10
N GLY A 64 5.83 -16.20 -16.32
CA GLY A 64 5.89 -17.57 -16.82
C GLY A 64 4.71 -18.44 -16.43
N LEU A 65 3.73 -17.93 -15.67
CA LEU A 65 2.52 -18.68 -15.28
C LEU A 65 1.26 -18.09 -15.92
N ASN A 66 0.86 -16.89 -15.52
CA ASN A 66 -0.37 -16.24 -16.00
C ASN A 66 -0.13 -15.00 -16.87
N ASP A 67 1.10 -14.81 -17.35
CA ASP A 67 1.50 -13.75 -18.26
C ASP A 67 1.25 -14.07 -19.74
N GLY A 68 1.79 -13.25 -20.63
CA GLY A 68 1.71 -13.42 -22.07
C GLY A 68 0.27 -13.54 -22.59
N HIS A 69 -0.05 -14.65 -23.27
CA HIS A 69 -1.37 -14.86 -23.84
C HIS A 69 -2.46 -15.06 -22.78
N TYR A 70 -2.13 -15.59 -21.60
CA TYR A 70 -3.09 -15.73 -20.49
C TYR A 70 -3.50 -14.36 -19.93
N LEU A 71 -2.54 -13.46 -19.76
CA LEU A 71 -2.81 -12.09 -19.34
C LEU A 71 -3.66 -11.35 -20.39
N THR A 72 -3.24 -11.39 -21.67
CA THR A 72 -3.96 -10.76 -22.78
C THR A 72 -5.41 -11.24 -22.88
N LYS A 73 -5.62 -12.55 -22.77
CA LYS A 73 -6.95 -13.17 -22.74
C LYS A 73 -7.77 -12.68 -21.56
N SER A 74 -7.18 -12.67 -20.35
CA SER A 74 -7.87 -12.25 -19.13
C SER A 74 -8.26 -10.77 -19.18
N ILE A 75 -7.38 -9.89 -19.66
CA ILE A 75 -7.69 -8.45 -19.84
C ILE A 75 -8.90 -8.27 -20.77
N GLN A 76 -8.92 -8.96 -21.91
CA GLN A 76 -10.02 -8.82 -22.89
C GLN A 76 -11.33 -9.37 -22.31
N GLU A 77 -11.33 -10.58 -21.73
CA GLU A 77 -12.56 -11.19 -21.20
C GLU A 77 -13.14 -10.43 -20.00
N LEU A 78 -12.29 -9.79 -19.18
CA LEU A 78 -12.76 -8.91 -18.09
C LEU A 78 -13.34 -7.62 -18.65
N ALA A 79 -12.72 -7.04 -19.68
CA ALA A 79 -13.24 -5.85 -20.33
C ALA A 79 -14.57 -6.11 -21.07
N ASP A 80 -14.80 -7.32 -21.56
CA ASP A 80 -16.08 -7.72 -22.16
C ASP A 80 -17.23 -7.77 -21.12
N CYS A 81 -16.90 -7.79 -19.82
CA CYS A 81 -17.88 -7.69 -18.72
C CYS A 81 -18.18 -6.23 -18.29
N TYR A 82 -17.61 -5.23 -18.97
CA TYR A 82 -17.92 -3.83 -18.70
C TYR A 82 -19.40 -3.50 -19.05
N PRO A 83 -20.14 -2.68 -18.25
CA PRO A 83 -19.70 -1.91 -17.09
C PRO A 83 -19.82 -2.67 -15.74
N GLY A 84 -20.21 -3.92 -15.70
CA GLY A 84 -20.30 -4.68 -14.46
C GLY A 84 -18.92 -4.90 -13.80
N VAL A 85 -17.88 -5.07 -14.61
CA VAL A 85 -16.48 -4.92 -14.19
C VAL A 85 -16.01 -3.55 -14.66
N GLU A 86 -15.71 -2.65 -13.73
CA GLU A 86 -15.34 -1.27 -14.07
C GLU A 86 -13.82 -1.09 -14.25
N SER A 87 -13.01 -1.90 -13.58
CA SER A 87 -11.55 -1.74 -13.68
C SER A 87 -10.79 -3.03 -13.36
N LEU A 88 -9.54 -3.08 -13.86
CA LEU A 88 -8.58 -4.15 -13.63
C LEU A 88 -7.24 -3.57 -13.17
N ALA A 89 -6.77 -3.98 -12.00
CA ALA A 89 -5.40 -3.74 -11.54
C ALA A 89 -4.50 -4.95 -11.83
N ILE A 90 -3.32 -4.70 -12.35
CA ILE A 90 -2.26 -5.70 -12.47
C ILE A 90 -1.19 -5.37 -11.44
N VAL A 91 -0.97 -6.27 -10.49
CA VAL A 91 0.03 -6.11 -9.42
C VAL A 91 1.15 -7.14 -9.57
N PRO A 92 2.40 -6.82 -9.22
CA PRO A 92 3.48 -7.79 -9.27
C PRO A 92 3.31 -8.86 -8.19
N VAL A 93 3.82 -10.06 -8.45
CA VAL A 93 3.88 -11.11 -7.44
C VAL A 93 4.93 -10.78 -6.38
N GLY A 94 4.52 -10.74 -5.10
CA GLY A 94 5.43 -10.68 -3.96
C GLY A 94 5.87 -12.10 -3.58
N LEU A 95 7.15 -12.40 -3.71
CA LEU A 95 7.70 -13.72 -3.37
C LEU A 95 8.20 -13.72 -1.93
N THR A 96 7.44 -14.36 -1.04
CA THR A 96 7.87 -14.49 0.35
C THR A 96 8.81 -15.66 0.55
N ARG A 97 9.60 -15.64 1.64
CA ARG A 97 10.47 -16.77 2.00
C ARG A 97 9.73 -18.01 2.50
N HIS A 98 8.43 -17.90 2.78
CA HIS A 98 7.58 -19.00 3.27
C HIS A 98 7.02 -19.85 2.12
N ARG A 99 7.88 -20.24 1.16
CA ARG A 99 7.49 -20.94 -0.07
C ARG A 99 8.11 -22.34 -0.22
N ALA A 100 8.49 -22.98 0.87
CA ALA A 100 9.29 -24.22 0.83
C ALA A 100 8.69 -25.36 -0.03
N ASN A 101 7.38 -25.40 -0.23
CA ASN A 101 6.69 -26.46 -1.00
C ASN A 101 5.83 -25.91 -2.14
N LEU A 102 5.99 -24.62 -2.50
CA LEU A 102 5.23 -24.00 -3.59
C LEU A 102 6.04 -24.03 -4.89
N PRO A 103 5.37 -24.04 -6.07
CA PRO A 103 6.05 -23.95 -7.36
C PRO A 103 7.00 -22.75 -7.43
N GLU A 104 8.10 -22.92 -8.14
CA GLU A 104 9.03 -21.82 -8.41
C GLU A 104 8.35 -20.77 -9.29
N VAL A 105 8.36 -19.52 -8.83
CA VAL A 105 7.85 -18.36 -9.57
C VAL A 105 9.02 -17.43 -9.83
N LYS A 106 9.16 -16.96 -11.06
CA LYS A 106 10.21 -16.00 -11.43
C LYS A 106 9.95 -14.65 -10.77
N THR A 107 11.02 -14.04 -10.31
CA THR A 107 10.99 -12.65 -9.82
C THR A 107 10.75 -11.67 -10.97
N VAL A 108 10.12 -10.55 -10.67
CA VAL A 108 9.98 -9.43 -11.58
C VAL A 108 11.27 -8.61 -11.57
N ASP A 109 11.79 -8.31 -12.75
CA ASP A 109 12.91 -7.39 -12.92
C ASP A 109 12.47 -6.08 -13.62
N ALA A 110 13.37 -5.11 -13.69
CA ALA A 110 13.10 -3.81 -14.28
C ALA A 110 12.74 -3.88 -15.78
N HIS A 111 13.29 -4.86 -16.51
CA HIS A 111 12.98 -5.03 -17.94
C HIS A 111 11.54 -5.52 -18.10
N TYR A 112 11.17 -6.56 -17.37
CA TYR A 112 9.81 -7.12 -17.38
C TYR A 112 8.78 -6.07 -16.95
N ALA A 113 9.08 -5.27 -15.92
CA ALA A 113 8.20 -4.20 -15.46
C ALA A 113 7.95 -3.16 -16.56
N ARG A 114 8.99 -2.72 -17.29
CA ARG A 114 8.85 -1.78 -18.42
C ARG A 114 8.01 -2.36 -19.56
N GLU A 115 8.19 -3.64 -19.88
CA GLU A 115 7.39 -4.31 -20.91
C GLU A 115 5.92 -4.39 -20.51
N LEU A 116 5.63 -4.72 -19.23
CA LEU A 116 4.25 -4.72 -18.74
C LEU A 116 3.61 -3.32 -18.78
N ILE A 117 4.32 -2.29 -18.34
CA ILE A 117 3.81 -0.91 -18.39
C ILE A 117 3.47 -0.51 -19.84
N ALA A 118 4.34 -0.82 -20.80
CA ALA A 118 4.09 -0.55 -22.21
C ALA A 118 2.86 -1.32 -22.75
N LEU A 119 2.69 -2.57 -22.32
CA LEU A 119 1.51 -3.38 -22.65
C LEU A 119 0.24 -2.75 -22.08
N VAL A 120 0.26 -2.34 -20.81
CA VAL A 120 -0.89 -1.68 -20.14
C VAL A 120 -1.28 -0.38 -20.88
N TYR A 121 -0.31 0.46 -21.23
CA TYR A 121 -0.59 1.67 -22.03
C TYR A 121 -1.27 1.35 -23.37
N THR A 122 -0.83 0.29 -24.06
CA THR A 122 -1.45 -0.13 -25.31
C THR A 122 -2.91 -0.53 -25.10
N TRP A 123 -3.22 -1.22 -24.01
CA TRP A 123 -4.60 -1.58 -23.66
C TRP A 123 -5.44 -0.38 -23.24
N GLN A 124 -4.88 0.55 -22.45
CA GLN A 124 -5.56 1.78 -22.06
C GLN A 124 -5.99 2.60 -23.25
N GLU A 125 -5.09 2.79 -24.22
CA GLU A 125 -5.41 3.53 -25.47
C GLU A 125 -6.50 2.85 -26.29
N ARG A 126 -6.56 1.53 -26.27
CA ARG A 126 -7.63 0.77 -26.90
C ARG A 126 -8.96 0.94 -26.16
N PHE A 127 -8.95 0.79 -24.82
CA PHE A 127 -10.16 0.87 -24.01
C PHE A 127 -10.73 2.30 -23.95
N LYS A 128 -9.92 3.33 -23.89
CA LYS A 128 -10.40 4.71 -24.04
C LYS A 128 -11.23 4.91 -25.32
N LYS A 129 -10.88 4.24 -26.42
CA LYS A 129 -11.63 4.32 -27.69
C LYS A 129 -12.89 3.47 -27.69
N THR A 130 -12.90 2.33 -27.02
CA THR A 130 -14.01 1.36 -27.08
C THR A 130 -14.96 1.45 -25.90
N LEU A 131 -14.47 1.78 -24.71
CA LEU A 131 -15.25 1.87 -23.46
C LEU A 131 -15.41 3.31 -22.96
N GLY A 132 -14.58 4.23 -23.44
CA GLY A 132 -14.52 5.61 -22.94
C GLY A 132 -13.58 5.80 -21.74
N GLU A 133 -13.10 4.70 -21.16
CA GLU A 133 -12.28 4.66 -19.93
C GLU A 133 -11.02 3.80 -20.11
N PRO A 134 -9.95 4.04 -19.36
CA PRO A 134 -8.70 3.26 -19.49
C PRO A 134 -8.81 1.80 -19.04
N PHE A 135 -9.75 1.43 -18.20
CA PHE A 135 -10.12 0.11 -17.69
C PHE A 135 -9.00 -0.67 -16.95
N VAL A 136 -7.78 -0.80 -17.54
CA VAL A 136 -6.67 -1.60 -16.98
C VAL A 136 -5.54 -0.71 -16.49
N PHE A 137 -4.99 -1.04 -15.31
CA PHE A 137 -3.96 -0.24 -14.66
C PHE A 137 -2.83 -1.12 -14.14
N ALA A 138 -1.59 -0.63 -14.26
CA ALA A 138 -0.45 -1.19 -13.57
C ALA A 138 -0.35 -0.58 -12.17
N ALA A 139 -0.12 -1.40 -11.14
CA ALA A 139 0.14 -0.91 -9.80
C ALA A 139 1.42 -0.06 -9.75
N ASP A 140 1.49 0.86 -8.80
CA ASP A 140 2.61 1.79 -8.65
C ASP A 140 3.96 1.06 -8.49
N GLU A 141 3.95 -0.11 -7.89
CA GLU A 141 5.14 -0.94 -7.72
C GLU A 141 5.81 -1.31 -9.06
N TRP A 142 5.05 -1.46 -10.14
CA TRP A 142 5.62 -1.69 -11.47
C TRP A 142 6.48 -0.52 -11.95
N TYR A 143 6.04 0.71 -11.69
CA TYR A 143 6.78 1.92 -12.04
C TYR A 143 8.06 2.04 -11.21
N VAL A 144 7.98 1.69 -9.93
CA VAL A 144 9.15 1.67 -9.02
C VAL A 144 10.17 0.63 -9.48
N ILE A 145 9.74 -0.62 -9.74
CA ILE A 145 10.63 -1.70 -10.21
C ILE A 145 11.24 -1.36 -11.57
N GLY A 146 10.44 -0.79 -12.48
CA GLY A 146 10.85 -0.43 -13.84
C GLY A 146 11.74 0.81 -13.92
N ASP A 147 11.85 1.58 -12.84
CA ASP A 147 12.43 2.94 -12.84
C ASP A 147 11.78 3.80 -13.95
N VAL A 148 10.44 3.84 -13.94
CA VAL A 148 9.62 4.58 -14.90
C VAL A 148 8.88 5.69 -14.18
N VAL A 149 8.85 6.87 -14.80
CA VAL A 149 8.11 8.02 -14.30
C VAL A 149 6.62 7.69 -14.26
N PHE A 150 5.94 8.03 -13.15
CA PHE A 150 4.51 7.86 -13.03
C PHE A 150 3.75 8.70 -14.06
N PRO A 151 2.66 8.19 -14.63
CA PRO A 151 1.77 9.03 -15.43
C PRO A 151 1.09 10.09 -14.54
N PRO A 152 0.58 11.18 -15.14
CA PRO A 152 -0.19 12.18 -14.39
C PRO A 152 -1.46 11.56 -13.80
N LEU A 153 -2.00 12.14 -12.71
CA LEU A 153 -3.14 11.57 -11.97
C LEU A 153 -4.38 11.32 -12.85
N GLU A 154 -4.59 12.17 -13.86
CA GLU A 154 -5.71 12.02 -14.79
C GLU A 154 -5.67 10.70 -15.56
N ALA A 155 -4.49 10.09 -15.70
CA ALA A 155 -4.35 8.80 -16.37
C ALA A 155 -4.92 7.63 -15.56
N TYR A 156 -5.13 7.83 -14.26
CA TYR A 156 -5.68 6.82 -13.35
C TYR A 156 -7.21 6.88 -13.23
N GLY A 157 -7.88 7.75 -14.01
CA GLY A 157 -9.33 7.91 -13.99
C GLY A 157 -9.84 8.36 -12.61
N ALA A 158 -10.85 7.69 -12.08
CA ALA A 158 -11.44 8.00 -10.77
C ALA A 158 -10.67 7.39 -9.58
N LEU A 159 -9.43 6.92 -9.77
CA LEU A 159 -8.60 6.29 -8.73
C LEU A 159 -9.27 5.08 -8.03
N GLN A 160 -10.06 4.33 -8.77
CA GLN A 160 -10.88 3.21 -8.28
C GLN A 160 -10.06 2.02 -7.73
N GLN A 161 -8.76 1.98 -7.98
CA GLN A 161 -7.86 0.86 -7.64
C GLN A 161 -6.80 1.24 -6.58
N LEU A 162 -7.05 2.29 -5.77
CA LEU A 162 -6.14 2.71 -4.70
C LEU A 162 -5.82 1.56 -3.74
N GLU A 163 -6.83 0.77 -3.35
CA GLU A 163 -6.68 -0.42 -2.50
C GLU A 163 -5.71 -1.47 -3.07
N ASN A 164 -5.52 -1.48 -4.38
CA ASN A 164 -4.60 -2.37 -5.09
C ASN A 164 -3.26 -1.68 -5.42
N GLY A 165 -2.98 -0.52 -4.81
CA GLY A 165 -1.74 0.22 -4.99
C GLY A 165 -1.61 0.86 -6.37
N VAL A 166 -2.73 1.33 -6.95
CA VAL A 166 -2.75 2.01 -8.26
C VAL A 166 -3.04 3.50 -8.03
N GLY A 167 -2.07 4.34 -8.32
CA GLY A 167 -2.21 5.80 -8.20
C GLY A 167 -2.03 6.35 -6.78
N MET A 168 -1.70 5.51 -5.79
CA MET A 168 -1.43 5.97 -4.41
C MET A 168 -0.20 6.84 -4.33
N LEU A 169 0.89 6.38 -4.94
CA LEU A 169 2.17 7.08 -4.93
C LEU A 169 2.07 8.42 -5.68
N PRO A 170 1.58 8.46 -6.93
CA PRO A 170 1.36 9.71 -7.64
C PRO A 170 0.44 10.69 -6.89
N LEU A 171 -0.62 10.21 -6.28
CA LEU A 171 -1.54 11.02 -5.47
C LEU A 171 -0.82 11.63 -4.26
N PHE A 172 -0.03 10.81 -3.54
CA PHE A 172 0.76 11.29 -2.41
C PHE A 172 1.76 12.37 -2.85
N LEU A 173 2.53 12.11 -3.90
CA LEU A 173 3.56 13.01 -4.40
C LEU A 173 2.97 14.33 -4.90
N GLU A 174 1.88 14.29 -5.66
CA GLU A 174 1.22 15.48 -6.19
C GLU A 174 0.58 16.31 -5.07
N THR A 175 -0.06 15.67 -4.08
CA THR A 175 -0.63 16.34 -2.92
C THR A 175 0.47 17.01 -2.09
N PHE A 176 1.57 16.29 -1.86
CA PHE A 176 2.72 16.83 -1.14
C PHE A 176 3.35 18.02 -1.88
N GLU A 177 3.45 17.94 -3.21
CA GLU A 177 4.03 19.01 -4.03
C GLU A 177 3.17 20.27 -4.09
N LYS A 178 1.84 20.13 -4.01
CA LYS A 178 0.89 21.25 -3.95
C LYS A 178 0.78 21.90 -2.58
N THR A 179 1.33 21.26 -1.54
CA THR A 179 1.29 21.78 -0.17
C THR A 179 2.31 22.92 -0.02
N ASP A 180 1.85 24.03 0.58
CA ASP A 180 2.72 25.15 0.90
C ASP A 180 3.53 24.86 2.17
N PHE A 181 4.85 24.84 2.02
CA PHE A 181 5.84 24.75 3.10
C PHE A 181 6.67 26.04 3.22
N SER A 182 6.10 27.20 2.89
CA SER A 182 6.78 28.51 3.05
C SER A 182 7.06 28.82 4.53
N GLU A 183 6.14 28.46 5.42
CA GLU A 183 6.33 28.52 6.86
C GLU A 183 7.12 27.30 7.34
N PRO A 184 8.20 27.48 8.12
CA PRO A 184 8.94 26.35 8.65
C PRO A 184 8.16 25.61 9.74
N LEU A 185 8.31 24.30 9.80
CA LEU A 185 7.90 23.53 10.97
C LEU A 185 8.90 23.77 12.09
N CYS A 186 8.41 24.16 13.27
CA CYS A 186 9.24 24.56 14.40
C CYS A 186 8.94 23.71 15.63
N ALA A 187 9.96 23.17 16.27
CA ALA A 187 9.85 22.55 17.56
C ALA A 187 10.48 23.43 18.66
N GLU A 188 9.89 23.44 19.87
CA GLU A 188 10.43 24.16 21.00
C GLU A 188 11.82 23.65 21.41
N GLU A 189 12.03 22.34 21.33
CA GLU A 189 13.30 21.68 21.63
C GLU A 189 13.79 20.88 20.41
N PRO A 190 15.11 20.63 20.30
CA PRO A 190 15.64 19.78 19.25
C PRO A 190 14.94 18.41 19.23
N THR A 191 14.19 18.14 18.16
CA THR A 191 13.39 16.92 17.99
C THR A 191 13.76 16.24 16.68
N ARG A 192 13.91 14.92 16.72
CA ARG A 192 14.12 14.11 15.54
C ARG A 192 12.96 13.15 15.34
N PHE A 193 12.28 13.30 14.22
CA PHE A 193 11.26 12.38 13.75
C PHE A 193 11.91 11.30 12.88
N ILE A 194 11.79 10.04 13.32
CA ILE A 194 12.26 8.85 12.59
C ILE A 194 11.05 8.24 11.90
N LEU A 195 10.98 8.37 10.58
CA LEU A 195 9.88 7.88 9.77
C LEU A 195 10.25 6.51 9.20
N VAL A 196 9.54 5.46 9.60
CA VAL A 196 9.75 4.11 9.06
C VAL A 196 8.92 3.88 7.81
N THR A 197 9.50 3.22 6.82
CA THR A 197 8.80 2.84 5.59
C THR A 197 9.44 1.63 4.92
N GLY A 198 8.74 0.99 3.99
CA GLY A 198 9.31 -0.05 3.13
C GLY A 198 10.29 0.51 2.11
N THR A 199 11.02 -0.37 1.43
CA THR A 199 12.07 0.02 0.48
C THR A 199 11.54 0.74 -0.75
N SER A 200 10.32 0.41 -1.22
CA SER A 200 9.71 1.01 -2.41
C SER A 200 9.37 2.50 -2.27
N PHE A 201 9.07 2.98 -1.07
CA PHE A 201 8.65 4.36 -0.84
C PHE A 201 9.75 5.25 -0.24
N SER A 202 10.82 4.67 0.27
CA SER A 202 11.85 5.38 1.06
C SER A 202 12.50 6.57 0.34
N SER A 203 12.87 6.42 -0.93
CA SER A 203 13.48 7.50 -1.71
C SER A 203 12.48 8.66 -1.94
N PHE A 204 11.25 8.34 -2.29
CA PHE A 204 10.19 9.33 -2.52
C PHE A 204 9.89 10.13 -1.25
N LEU A 205 9.71 9.46 -0.11
CA LEU A 205 9.49 10.11 1.17
C LEU A 205 10.68 11.01 1.56
N THR A 206 11.90 10.53 1.33
CA THR A 206 13.12 11.32 1.59
C THR A 206 13.14 12.59 0.73
N ASP A 207 12.77 12.51 -0.54
CA ASP A 207 12.77 13.68 -1.42
C ASP A 207 11.62 14.65 -1.10
N CYS A 208 10.48 14.16 -0.65
CA CYS A 208 9.41 14.98 -0.11
C CYS A 208 9.89 15.79 1.11
N LEU A 209 10.46 15.12 2.10
CA LEU A 209 10.86 15.75 3.35
C LEU A 209 12.00 16.77 3.19
N LYS A 210 12.85 16.66 2.17
CA LYS A 210 13.85 17.69 1.83
C LYS A 210 13.24 19.04 1.46
N LYS A 211 11.98 19.07 1.03
CA LYS A 211 11.25 20.30 0.67
C LYS A 211 10.67 21.01 1.89
N VAL A 212 10.55 20.33 3.03
CA VAL A 212 10.00 20.88 4.26
C VAL A 212 11.07 21.69 4.99
N ARG A 213 10.79 22.96 5.24
CA ARG A 213 11.66 23.81 6.04
C ARG A 213 11.41 23.54 7.52
N CYS A 214 12.47 23.43 8.31
CA CYS A 214 12.39 23.05 9.71
C CYS A 214 13.33 23.86 10.58
N ASP A 215 12.86 24.21 11.79
CA ASP A 215 13.66 24.77 12.86
C ASP A 215 13.57 23.86 14.09
N ASN A 216 14.72 23.43 14.62
CA ASN A 216 14.84 22.44 15.70
C ASN A 216 14.27 21.04 15.37
N ILE A 217 13.99 20.75 14.10
CA ILE A 217 13.47 19.44 13.66
C ILE A 217 14.45 18.79 12.68
N GLU A 218 14.75 17.53 12.92
CA GLU A 218 15.45 16.65 11.96
C GLU A 218 14.48 15.54 11.52
N PHE A 219 14.28 15.37 10.20
CA PHE A 219 13.60 14.20 9.65
C PHE A 219 14.62 13.13 9.25
N GLN A 220 14.41 11.91 9.70
CA GLN A 220 15.18 10.74 9.30
C GLN A 220 14.24 9.68 8.73
N VAL A 221 14.33 9.40 7.44
CA VAL A 221 13.65 8.24 6.86
C VAL A 221 14.48 6.99 7.16
N LEU A 222 13.87 6.02 7.82
CA LEU A 222 14.47 4.72 8.10
C LEU A 222 13.79 3.66 7.22
N THR A 223 14.53 3.18 6.25
CA THR A 223 14.09 2.12 5.35
C THR A 223 14.12 0.78 6.09
N ILE A 224 12.97 0.10 6.14
CA ILE A 224 12.86 -1.21 6.79
C ILE A 224 12.96 -2.30 5.73
N ILE A 225 13.94 -3.17 5.87
CA ILE A 225 14.04 -4.39 5.08
C ILE A 225 13.15 -5.44 5.74
N ASN A 226 12.26 -6.04 4.95
CA ASN A 226 11.35 -7.05 5.46
C ASN A 226 12.07 -8.40 5.60
N HIS A 227 12.53 -8.72 6.80
CA HIS A 227 13.18 -10.00 7.09
C HIS A 227 12.16 -11.10 7.41
N PHE A 228 10.96 -10.74 7.84
CA PHE A 228 9.91 -11.70 8.17
C PHE A 228 9.39 -12.40 6.90
N PHE A 229 8.95 -11.64 5.91
CA PHE A 229 8.44 -12.18 4.66
C PHE A 229 9.51 -12.39 3.57
N GLY A 230 10.64 -11.69 3.66
CA GLY A 230 11.74 -11.73 2.70
C GLY A 230 12.02 -10.38 2.07
N ASP A 231 13.27 -10.16 1.67
CA ASP A 231 13.81 -8.88 1.18
C ASP A 231 13.16 -8.41 -0.13
N SER A 232 12.51 -9.32 -0.87
CA SER A 232 11.72 -9.02 -2.07
C SER A 232 10.38 -8.34 -1.77
N ILE A 233 9.97 -8.29 -0.50
CA ILE A 233 8.76 -7.58 -0.08
C ILE A 233 9.15 -6.15 0.27
N THR A 234 8.74 -5.22 -0.56
CA THR A 234 9.19 -3.82 -0.56
C THR A 234 8.18 -2.83 0.00
N VAL A 235 6.90 -3.23 0.07
CA VAL A 235 5.79 -2.36 0.46
C VAL A 235 5.69 -2.16 1.97
N ALA A 236 5.35 -0.95 2.39
CA ALA A 236 5.23 -0.58 3.81
C ALA A 236 4.19 -1.44 4.55
N GLY A 237 3.03 -1.70 3.95
CA GLY A 237 1.92 -2.43 4.61
C GLY A 237 2.21 -3.88 5.01
N LEU A 238 3.37 -4.44 4.62
CA LEU A 238 3.82 -5.78 5.02
C LEU A 238 5.03 -5.75 5.96
N VAL A 239 5.50 -4.58 6.38
CA VAL A 239 6.56 -4.43 7.38
C VAL A 239 6.05 -4.91 8.73
N THR A 240 6.90 -5.62 9.48
CA THR A 240 6.54 -6.17 10.79
C THR A 240 7.14 -5.35 11.93
N GLY A 241 6.51 -5.43 13.11
CA GLY A 241 6.99 -4.71 14.29
C GLY A 241 8.41 -5.14 14.70
N LYS A 242 8.74 -6.42 14.56
CA LYS A 242 10.10 -6.93 14.86
C LYS A 242 11.15 -6.39 13.89
N ASP A 243 10.82 -6.26 12.60
CA ASP A 243 11.74 -5.67 11.62
C ASP A 243 11.99 -4.19 11.94
N ILE A 244 10.97 -3.45 12.41
CA ILE A 244 11.12 -2.06 12.87
C ILE A 244 12.04 -1.99 14.09
N ILE A 245 11.79 -2.77 15.14
CA ILE A 245 12.61 -2.77 16.36
C ILE A 245 14.08 -3.03 16.01
N ASN A 246 14.35 -4.06 15.23
CA ASN A 246 15.71 -4.41 14.84
C ASN A 246 16.40 -3.30 14.06
N ALA A 247 15.73 -2.74 13.06
CA ALA A 247 16.29 -1.67 12.23
C ALA A 247 16.60 -0.39 13.05
N VAL A 248 15.73 -0.02 13.99
CA VAL A 248 15.96 1.14 14.85
C VAL A 248 17.13 0.89 15.80
N LEU A 249 17.24 -0.29 16.41
CA LEU A 249 18.35 -0.63 17.30
C LEU A 249 19.69 -0.66 16.56
N GLU A 250 19.74 -1.24 15.36
CA GLU A 250 20.94 -1.23 14.51
C GLU A 250 21.34 0.21 14.13
N ASN A 251 20.38 1.05 13.72
CA ASN A 251 20.64 2.45 13.39
C ASN A 251 21.19 3.23 14.58
N ARG A 252 20.65 3.01 15.80
CA ARG A 252 21.16 3.62 17.04
C ARG A 252 22.61 3.22 17.31
N THR A 253 22.95 1.94 17.16
CA THR A 253 24.30 1.43 17.41
C THR A 253 25.32 2.11 16.49
N HIS A 254 25.00 2.26 15.21
CA HIS A 254 25.86 2.95 14.24
C HIS A 254 26.03 4.45 14.55
N ARG A 255 25.01 5.10 15.10
CA ARG A 255 25.07 6.52 15.48
C ARG A 255 25.84 6.76 16.76
N TYR A 256 25.67 5.90 17.77
CA TYR A 256 26.39 6.03 19.04
C TYR A 256 27.91 6.00 18.80
N SER A 257 28.37 5.17 17.86
CA SER A 257 29.77 5.13 17.45
C SER A 257 30.28 6.44 16.81
N ARG A 258 29.38 7.28 16.26
CA ARG A 258 29.72 8.56 15.62
C ARG A 258 29.51 9.78 16.52
N SER A 259 28.52 9.77 17.43
CA SER A 259 28.17 10.93 18.27
C SER A 259 29.08 11.12 19.48
N VAL A 260 29.73 10.08 19.97
CA VAL A 260 30.74 10.17 21.04
C VAL A 260 31.90 11.13 20.66
N THR A 261 32.06 11.41 19.38
CA THR A 261 33.09 12.33 18.88
C THR A 261 32.62 13.79 18.71
N ARG A 262 31.32 14.13 18.88
CA ARG A 262 30.79 15.48 18.52
C ARG A 262 30.16 16.29 19.64
N GLY A 263 29.89 15.76 20.83
CA GLY A 263 29.33 16.53 21.95
C GLY A 263 27.94 17.16 21.67
N GLU A 264 27.11 16.50 20.85
CA GLU A 264 25.79 17.02 20.47
C GLU A 264 24.78 16.87 21.62
N THR A 265 23.97 17.89 21.85
CA THR A 265 22.83 17.89 22.79
C THR A 265 21.85 16.78 22.38
N LYS A 266 21.46 15.96 23.34
CA LYS A 266 20.54 14.83 23.14
C LYS A 266 19.12 15.39 22.95
N GLY A 267 18.69 15.58 21.69
CA GLY A 267 17.31 15.89 21.34
C GLY A 267 16.35 14.73 21.63
N LEU A 268 15.06 14.99 21.51
CA LEU A 268 14.01 13.97 21.59
C LEU A 268 13.94 13.18 20.27
N ASP A 269 14.03 11.87 20.35
CA ASP A 269 13.76 10.97 19.23
C ASP A 269 12.30 10.50 19.29
N VAL A 270 11.57 10.60 18.19
CA VAL A 270 10.17 10.19 18.06
C VAL A 270 10.03 9.30 16.84
N LEU A 271 9.42 8.13 17.00
CA LEU A 271 9.19 7.17 15.92
C LEU A 271 7.82 7.39 15.29
N LEU A 272 7.79 7.59 13.97
CA LEU A 272 6.56 7.73 13.20
C LEU A 272 6.34 6.48 12.35
N ILE A 273 5.19 5.84 12.56
CA ILE A 273 4.81 4.58 11.90
C ILE A 273 3.57 4.82 11.06
N PRO A 274 3.60 4.58 9.73
CA PRO A 274 2.40 4.71 8.89
C PRO A 274 1.32 3.69 9.31
N GLU A 275 0.08 4.12 9.43
CA GLU A 275 -1.06 3.29 9.82
C GLU A 275 -1.27 2.06 8.91
N VAL A 276 -0.87 2.16 7.65
CA VAL A 276 -0.93 1.05 6.68
C VAL A 276 -0.14 -0.19 7.11
N MET A 277 0.80 -0.05 8.05
CA MET A 277 1.56 -1.16 8.63
C MET A 277 0.74 -1.97 9.66
N LEU A 278 -0.37 -1.43 10.14
CA LEU A 278 -1.22 -2.03 11.17
C LEU A 278 -2.42 -2.75 10.56
N ALA A 279 -2.89 -3.80 11.21
CA ALA A 279 -4.14 -4.45 10.87
C ALA A 279 -5.32 -3.56 11.29
N GLU A 280 -6.28 -3.34 10.39
CA GLU A 280 -7.42 -2.45 10.63
C GLU A 280 -8.20 -2.79 11.90
N THR A 281 -8.45 -4.09 12.12
CA THR A 281 -9.32 -4.55 13.21
C THR A 281 -8.65 -4.61 14.58
N LYS A 282 -7.34 -4.91 14.63
CA LYS A 282 -6.62 -5.12 15.88
C LYS A 282 -5.62 -4.03 16.20
N LYS A 283 -5.29 -3.20 15.19
CA LYS A 283 -4.23 -2.17 15.29
C LYS A 283 -2.87 -2.75 15.74
N ASP A 284 -2.61 -4.02 15.42
CA ASP A 284 -1.34 -4.72 15.61
C ASP A 284 -0.65 -4.97 14.25
N PHE A 285 0.64 -5.28 14.27
CA PHE A 285 1.40 -5.66 13.07
C PHE A 285 1.07 -7.11 12.66
N LEU A 286 1.46 -7.49 11.44
CA LEU A 286 1.21 -8.84 10.91
C LEU A 286 1.90 -9.96 11.70
N ASP A 287 2.96 -9.64 12.43
CA ASP A 287 3.64 -10.58 13.34
C ASP A 287 3.07 -10.57 14.77
N GLY A 288 1.99 -9.84 15.00
CA GLY A 288 1.30 -9.70 16.28
C GLY A 288 1.95 -8.72 17.25
N THR A 289 3.03 -8.04 16.86
CA THR A 289 3.64 -6.97 17.66
C THR A 289 2.69 -5.77 17.72
N THR A 290 2.60 -5.10 18.85
CA THR A 290 1.80 -3.89 19.03
C THR A 290 2.69 -2.63 19.01
N PRO A 291 2.15 -1.43 18.70
CA PRO A 291 2.90 -0.18 18.81
C PRO A 291 3.47 0.06 20.22
N GLN A 292 2.74 -0.33 21.26
CA GLN A 292 3.17 -0.22 22.67
C GLN A 292 4.38 -1.10 22.98
N GLU A 293 4.43 -2.31 22.38
CA GLU A 293 5.60 -3.18 22.52
C GLU A 293 6.83 -2.60 21.83
N ILE A 294 6.65 -1.92 20.67
CA ILE A 294 7.74 -1.21 19.99
C ILE A 294 8.26 -0.07 20.87
N GLU A 295 7.36 0.73 21.43
CA GLU A 295 7.70 1.84 22.30
C GLU A 295 8.47 1.37 23.53
N ALA A 296 7.98 0.32 24.18
CA ALA A 296 8.66 -0.27 25.35
C ALA A 296 10.05 -0.85 24.99
N ALA A 297 10.17 -1.52 23.84
CA ALA A 297 11.43 -2.12 23.40
C ALA A 297 12.48 -1.07 23.00
N LEU A 298 12.02 0.06 22.46
CA LEU A 298 12.89 1.13 21.97
C LEU A 298 13.12 2.24 22.98
N GLU A 299 12.34 2.28 24.08
CA GLU A 299 12.34 3.37 25.06
C GLU A 299 12.23 4.75 24.36
N MET A 300 11.27 4.85 23.42
CA MET A 300 11.07 6.07 22.59
C MET A 300 9.58 6.20 22.23
N PRO A 301 9.02 7.42 22.21
CA PRO A 301 7.64 7.64 21.84
C PRO A 301 7.36 7.17 20.40
N VAL A 302 6.19 6.54 20.22
CA VAL A 302 5.71 6.00 18.95
C VAL A 302 4.39 6.67 18.58
N HIS A 303 4.32 7.31 17.41
CA HIS A 303 3.10 7.87 16.87
C HIS A 303 2.70 7.17 15.56
N ILE A 304 1.43 6.84 15.46
CA ILE A 304 0.86 6.32 14.22
C ILE A 304 0.45 7.52 13.36
N VAL A 305 0.90 7.53 12.11
CA VAL A 305 0.62 8.62 11.17
C VAL A 305 -0.22 8.10 10.00
N PRO A 306 -1.15 8.91 9.47
CA PRO A 306 -1.90 8.56 8.26
C PRO A 306 -0.99 8.23 7.09
N ALA A 307 -1.44 7.34 6.22
CA ALA A 307 -0.70 6.93 5.03
C ALA A 307 -0.98 7.84 3.82
N ASP A 308 -2.05 8.62 3.85
CA ASP A 308 -2.33 9.63 2.84
C ASP A 308 -1.52 10.92 3.10
N ALA A 309 -1.28 11.70 2.03
CA ALA A 309 -0.40 12.87 2.12
C ALA A 309 -0.97 13.99 2.99
N MET A 310 -2.30 14.23 2.95
CA MET A 310 -2.92 15.32 3.72
C MET A 310 -2.85 15.03 5.21
N GLY A 311 -3.33 13.87 5.64
CA GLY A 311 -3.28 13.46 7.04
C GLY A 311 -1.85 13.35 7.56
N PHE A 312 -0.91 12.85 6.73
CA PHE A 312 0.51 12.82 7.07
C PHE A 312 1.09 14.23 7.33
N ILE A 313 0.84 15.18 6.43
CA ILE A 313 1.33 16.57 6.56
C ILE A 313 0.72 17.26 7.77
N GLU A 314 -0.59 17.11 7.97
CA GLU A 314 -1.28 17.67 9.15
C GLU A 314 -0.72 17.09 10.45
N THR A 315 -0.49 15.79 10.51
CA THR A 315 0.12 15.14 11.66
C THR A 315 1.54 15.67 11.92
N LEU A 316 2.36 15.85 10.88
CA LEU A 316 3.69 16.44 11.04
C LEU A 316 3.63 17.86 11.62
N LYS A 317 2.68 18.69 11.17
CA LYS A 317 2.48 20.05 11.71
C LYS A 317 2.09 20.01 13.19
N ILE A 318 1.12 19.16 13.54
CA ILE A 318 0.67 19.00 14.93
C ILE A 318 1.82 18.53 15.83
N LEU A 319 2.57 17.52 15.41
CA LEU A 319 3.68 16.98 16.20
C LEU A 319 4.83 17.97 16.32
N ALA A 320 5.10 18.76 15.27
CA ALA A 320 6.13 19.79 15.29
C ALA A 320 5.86 20.88 16.34
N GLU A 321 4.59 21.29 16.46
CA GLU A 321 4.15 22.33 17.41
C GLU A 321 3.81 21.77 18.81
N SER A 322 3.88 20.46 18.99
CA SER A 322 3.51 19.82 20.26
C SER A 322 4.62 19.98 21.30
N PRO A 323 4.29 20.36 22.54
CA PRO A 323 5.26 20.40 23.62
C PRO A 323 5.78 18.98 23.93
N ARG A 324 6.97 18.90 24.48
CA ARG A 324 7.67 17.63 24.76
C ARG A 324 6.81 16.63 25.51
N ASP A 325 6.07 17.06 26.54
CA ASP A 325 5.23 16.19 27.35
C ASP A 325 4.14 15.51 26.50
N ARG A 326 3.60 16.21 25.52
CA ARG A 326 2.61 15.69 24.58
C ARG A 326 3.21 14.70 23.57
N LEU A 327 4.47 14.90 23.17
CA LEU A 327 5.18 13.95 22.31
C LEU A 327 5.53 12.64 23.05
N LEU A 328 5.58 12.70 24.39
CA LEU A 328 5.82 11.52 25.24
C LEU A 328 4.52 10.76 25.55
N ASP A 329 3.34 11.37 25.35
CA ASP A 329 2.06 10.70 25.52
C ASP A 329 1.69 9.93 24.23
N HIS A 330 1.02 8.79 24.36
CA HIS A 330 0.53 8.03 23.21
C HIS A 330 -0.50 8.85 22.42
N PHE A 331 -0.14 9.34 21.26
CA PHE A 331 -1.07 10.00 20.37
C PHE A 331 -1.65 8.99 19.37
N VAL A 332 -2.86 8.50 19.68
CA VAL A 332 -3.74 7.88 18.70
C VAL A 332 -4.64 9.02 18.21
N MET A 333 -4.57 9.40 16.94
CA MET A 333 -5.56 10.31 16.36
C MET A 333 -6.92 9.66 16.50
N ASP A 334 -7.78 10.18 17.37
CA ASP A 334 -9.20 9.83 17.38
C ASP A 334 -9.82 10.32 16.06
N GLU A 335 -10.51 9.43 15.34
CA GLU A 335 -11.25 9.75 14.11
C GLU A 335 -12.27 10.88 14.27
N HIS A 336 -12.49 11.39 15.48
CA HIS A 336 -13.44 12.45 15.81
C HIS A 336 -12.85 13.87 15.88
N SER A 337 -11.56 14.07 15.60
CA SER A 337 -10.94 15.41 15.63
C SER A 337 -10.92 16.12 14.26
N LEU A 338 -11.37 15.47 13.21
CA LEU A 338 -11.61 16.11 11.91
C LEU A 338 -13.05 16.63 11.91
N ASP A 339 -13.20 17.96 11.93
CA ASP A 339 -14.47 18.67 11.87
C ASP A 339 -15.37 18.08 10.76
N GLU A 340 -16.65 17.77 11.08
CA GLU A 340 -17.66 17.17 10.20
C GLU A 340 -18.04 18.02 8.98
N GLY A 341 -17.10 18.75 8.39
CA GLY A 341 -17.35 19.77 7.37
C GLY A 341 -17.02 19.41 5.93
N SER A 342 -16.38 18.30 5.60
CA SER A 342 -16.03 18.04 4.18
C SER A 342 -15.53 16.61 3.92
N LEU A 343 -16.38 15.62 4.02
CA LEU A 343 -16.17 14.38 3.25
C LEU A 343 -17.52 13.69 3.07
N MET A 344 -17.90 13.49 1.82
CA MET A 344 -19.05 12.69 1.47
C MET A 344 -18.90 11.28 2.03
N ASP A 345 -19.94 10.86 2.71
CA ASP A 345 -20.22 9.51 3.18
C ASP A 345 -20.07 8.49 2.04
N ASN A 346 -18.87 7.93 1.91
CA ASN A 346 -18.62 6.73 1.14
C ASN A 346 -18.33 5.61 2.12
N GLY A 347 -19.42 4.97 2.57
CA GLY A 347 -19.37 3.74 3.36
C GLY A 347 -18.61 2.62 2.64
N LEU A 348 -17.30 2.60 2.77
CA LEU A 348 -16.39 1.58 2.27
C LEU A 348 -15.91 0.72 3.43
N GLY A 349 -16.79 -0.17 3.88
CA GLY A 349 -16.38 -1.35 4.63
C GLY A 349 -16.19 -2.49 3.65
N MET A 350 -14.98 -2.82 3.28
CA MET A 350 -14.40 -4.17 3.25
C MET A 350 -13.12 -4.26 2.46
N VAL A 351 -12.11 -4.53 3.20
CA VAL A 351 -10.75 -4.84 2.81
C VAL A 351 -10.65 -6.13 2.04
N THR A 352 -10.10 -6.07 0.85
CA THR A 352 -9.38 -7.17 0.23
C THR A 352 -8.17 -6.65 -0.52
N GLY A 353 -7.29 -5.97 0.22
CA GLY A 353 -5.93 -5.67 -0.23
C GLY A 353 -5.08 -6.94 -0.33
N PRO A 354 -3.78 -6.86 -0.63
CA PRO A 354 -2.86 -7.99 -0.77
C PRO A 354 -2.89 -9.02 0.38
N ARG A 355 -3.56 -8.71 1.48
CA ARG A 355 -3.79 -9.58 2.65
C ARG A 355 -4.71 -10.78 2.37
N ALA A 356 -5.51 -10.78 1.29
CA ALA A 356 -6.42 -11.88 0.99
C ALA A 356 -5.71 -13.18 0.58
N LEU A 357 -4.48 -13.08 0.06
CA LEU A 357 -3.65 -14.24 -0.31
C LEU A 357 -3.13 -15.02 0.91
N TRP A 358 -3.21 -14.44 2.14
CA TRP A 358 -2.64 -15.04 3.36
C TRP A 358 -3.65 -15.77 4.24
N ARG A 359 -4.95 -15.72 3.96
CA ARG A 359 -5.98 -16.43 4.74
C ARG A 359 -6.23 -17.88 4.29
N ALA A 360 -5.53 -18.38 3.29
CA ALA A 360 -5.68 -19.76 2.81
C ALA A 360 -4.86 -20.80 3.60
N GLU A 361 -4.06 -20.39 4.57
CA GLU A 361 -3.27 -21.32 5.42
C GLU A 361 -3.81 -21.34 6.85
N ARG A 362 -4.95 -22.04 7.08
CA ARG A 362 -5.29 -22.76 8.32
C ARG A 362 -6.18 -23.95 7.99
#